data_1d7a65e7e67e6020ce09c38415c8c08c
#
_entry.id   1d7a65e7e67e6020ce09c38415c8c08c
#
_cell.length_a   1.000
_cell.length_b   1.000
_cell.length_c   1.000
_cell.angle_alpha   90.00
_cell.angle_beta   90.00
_cell.angle_gamma   90.00
#
_symmetry.space_group_name_H-M   'P 1'
#
loop_
_entity.id
_entity.type
_entity.pdbx_description
1 polymer ?
#
loop_
_entity_poly.entity_id
_entity_poly.type
_entity_poly.pdbx_seq_one_letter_code
_entity_poly.pdbx_strand_id
1 'polypeptide(L)'
;MKKLISVLCLLALTLSMLSGCGAPAAPETTAAPETTAAAEAPTEAPTAAPVSVRLGAMTGPTGIGMVKLFEDADQDAASGYSYTIKGAADELTPMLLQEELDIVSVPANLASVLYNKTEGGVRALAVNVLGVLYIAEFGSDDVSSVADLKGKTIYATGKGSTPEYFLRYVLTRNGLDPDKDVTIDFKSEPSEVVAVLNAEGSGIAMLPQPYVIAAAGQLGENFKIKLSVSEEWEKVGAGSLCTTACILVRTKFAEEHPEAVEKFLSDFAFAAAWVNENVEEAGELCGKFEIVKAPVAKKAIPKCNIVCITGSEMRSALGGCLQVLFEQNPKAVGGNLPGDDFYYGA
;
A
#
# COMPACT_ATOMS: atom_id res chain seq x y z
N MET A 1 -35.47 -44.58 8.79
CA MET A 1 -35.94 -45.83 8.21
C MET A 1 -34.96 -46.24 7.13
N LYS A 2 -34.21 -47.29 7.45
CA LYS A 2 -33.94 -48.50 6.66
C LYS A 2 -33.23 -48.22 5.32
N LYS A 3 -32.06 -48.71 5.06
CA LYS A 3 -31.30 -49.97 5.19
C LYS A 3 -30.48 -50.02 3.92
N LEU A 4 -29.18 -50.12 3.95
CA LEU A 4 -28.32 -51.32 3.88
C LEU A 4 -28.52 -52.20 2.60
N ILE A 5 -27.40 -52.53 1.98
CA ILE A 5 -26.94 -53.83 1.48
C ILE A 5 -25.95 -53.53 0.35
N SER A 6 -24.66 -53.73 0.41
CA SER A 6 -23.74 -54.85 0.72
C SER A 6 -23.63 -55.90 -0.38
N VAL A 7 -22.41 -56.45 -0.52
CA VAL A 7 -21.94 -57.74 -1.09
C VAL A 7 -21.28 -57.65 -2.49
N LEU A 8 -19.94 -57.76 -2.63
CA LEU A 8 -18.99 -58.85 -2.47
C LEU A 8 -19.06 -59.93 -3.57
N CYS A 9 -17.99 -60.15 -4.30
CA CYS A 9 -17.48 -61.43 -4.86
C CYS A 9 -16.21 -61.14 -5.65
N LEU A 10 -15.05 -61.46 -5.24
CA LEU A 10 -14.27 -62.69 -5.02
C LEU A 10 -13.91 -63.52 -6.27
N LEU A 11 -12.59 -63.58 -6.49
CA LEU A 11 -11.72 -64.71 -6.88
C LEU A 11 -11.91 -65.43 -8.22
N ALA A 12 -10.81 -65.54 -8.99
CA ALA A 12 -10.26 -66.84 -9.42
C ALA A 12 -8.83 -66.72 -9.97
N LEU A 13 -7.96 -67.41 -9.31
CA LEU A 13 -6.64 -67.89 -9.75
C LEU A 13 -6.77 -68.88 -10.90
N THR A 14 -5.80 -68.96 -11.83
CA THR A 14 -5.25 -70.19 -12.35
C THR A 14 -3.81 -70.10 -12.76
N LEU A 15 -3.04 -70.96 -12.25
CA LEU A 15 -1.68 -71.33 -12.39
C LEU A 15 -1.55 -72.39 -13.55
N SER A 16 -0.51 -72.26 -14.38
CA SER A 16 -0.04 -73.44 -15.16
C SER A 16 1.47 -73.35 -15.38
N MET A 17 2.10 -74.44 -14.86
CA MET A 17 3.53 -74.72 -15.00
C MET A 17 3.80 -75.65 -16.21
N LEU A 18 5.08 -75.91 -16.39
CA LEU A 18 5.89 -76.99 -16.99
C LEU A 18 6.39 -76.76 -18.39
N SER A 19 7.64 -76.84 -18.62
CA SER A 19 8.82 -77.67 -18.43
C SER A 19 9.44 -78.00 -19.79
N GLY A 20 10.74 -77.92 -19.95
CA GLY A 20 11.50 -78.43 -21.07
C GLY A 20 13.00 -78.20 -20.96
N CYS A 21 13.73 -79.28 -20.49
CA CYS A 21 15.19 -79.37 -20.36
C CYS A 21 15.90 -79.50 -21.75
N GLY A 22 17.16 -79.00 -21.78
CA GLY A 22 18.16 -79.45 -22.76
C GLY A 22 19.41 -78.55 -22.75
N ALA A 23 20.50 -79.02 -22.15
CA ALA A 23 21.87 -78.54 -22.28
C ALA A 23 22.71 -79.59 -23.03
N PRO A 24 24.05 -79.43 -23.36
CA PRO A 24 24.96 -78.32 -23.34
C PRO A 24 25.83 -78.14 -24.63
N ALA A 25 26.53 -77.04 -24.78
CA ALA A 25 27.91 -76.91 -25.29
C ALA A 25 28.39 -75.47 -25.27
N ALA A 26 29.51 -75.16 -24.67
CA ALA A 26 30.33 -73.97 -24.76
C ALA A 26 31.49 -74.21 -25.79
N PRO A 27 32.41 -73.29 -26.05
CA PRO A 27 32.43 -71.82 -25.89
C PRO A 27 32.84 -71.05 -27.17
N GLU A 28 32.64 -69.80 -27.28
CA GLU A 28 33.59 -68.86 -27.93
C GLU A 28 33.31 -67.37 -27.57
N THR A 29 34.40 -66.73 -27.27
CA THR A 29 34.58 -65.33 -26.90
C THR A 29 34.24 -64.36 -28.01
N THR A 30 33.42 -63.33 -27.73
CA THR A 30 33.56 -62.03 -28.46
C THR A 30 32.80 -60.90 -27.71
N ALA A 31 33.53 -59.85 -27.41
CA ALA A 31 33.24 -58.43 -27.18
C ALA A 31 31.83 -58.01 -26.66
N ALA A 32 31.80 -57.36 -25.55
CA ALA A 32 30.67 -56.60 -24.99
C ALA A 32 30.31 -55.36 -25.84
N PRO A 33 29.03 -55.07 -26.02
CA PRO A 33 28.63 -53.72 -26.35
C PRO A 33 28.38 -52.94 -25.07
N GLU A 34 28.96 -51.74 -25.02
CA GLU A 34 28.71 -50.73 -23.99
C GLU A 34 27.20 -50.40 -23.95
N THR A 35 26.63 -50.63 -22.77
CA THR A 35 25.30 -50.15 -22.46
C THR A 35 25.41 -48.66 -22.15
N THR A 36 24.99 -47.82 -23.11
CA THR A 36 24.78 -46.40 -22.89
C THR A 36 23.62 -46.26 -21.87
N ALA A 37 23.95 -45.88 -20.67
CA ALA A 37 22.96 -45.47 -19.67
C ALA A 37 22.27 -44.21 -20.24
N ALA A 38 20.99 -44.32 -20.50
CA ALA A 38 20.15 -43.15 -20.79
C ALA A 38 20.18 -42.27 -19.54
N ALA A 39 20.73 -41.06 -19.69
CA ALA A 39 20.62 -40.00 -18.68
C ALA A 39 19.13 -39.71 -18.49
N GLU A 40 18.60 -39.97 -17.31
CA GLU A 40 17.31 -39.45 -16.89
C GLU A 40 17.36 -37.93 -16.96
N ALA A 41 16.46 -37.35 -17.75
CA ALA A 41 16.24 -35.89 -17.78
C ALA A 41 15.90 -35.44 -16.35
N PRO A 42 16.40 -34.26 -15.93
CA PRO A 42 16.02 -33.72 -14.62
C PRO A 42 14.49 -33.58 -14.61
N THR A 43 13.85 -34.27 -13.70
CA THR A 43 12.43 -34.02 -13.38
C THR A 43 12.36 -32.60 -12.83
N GLU A 44 11.78 -31.67 -13.59
CA GLU A 44 11.42 -30.35 -13.08
C GLU A 44 10.57 -30.56 -11.83
N ALA A 45 11.03 -29.99 -10.72
CA ALA A 45 10.25 -29.96 -9.48
C ALA A 45 8.89 -29.31 -9.80
N PRO A 46 7.79 -29.81 -9.23
CA PRO A 46 6.48 -29.20 -9.46
C PRO A 46 6.55 -27.73 -9.08
N THR A 47 6.32 -26.85 -10.03
CA THR A 47 6.18 -25.40 -9.80
C THR A 47 5.02 -25.24 -8.82
N ALA A 48 5.30 -24.79 -7.61
CA ALA A 48 4.26 -24.47 -6.62
C ALA A 48 3.27 -23.50 -7.27
N ALA A 49 1.97 -23.72 -7.04
CA ALA A 49 0.95 -22.80 -7.53
C ALA A 49 1.30 -21.36 -7.07
N PRO A 50 1.14 -20.36 -7.94
CA PRO A 50 1.46 -18.98 -7.58
C PRO A 50 0.68 -18.58 -6.32
N VAL A 51 1.40 -18.03 -5.34
CA VAL A 51 0.80 -17.51 -4.09
C VAL A 51 -0.09 -16.34 -4.44
N SER A 52 -1.35 -16.37 -4.01
CA SER A 52 -2.26 -15.23 -4.16
C SER A 52 -1.99 -14.22 -3.05
N VAL A 53 -1.67 -12.98 -3.43
CA VAL A 53 -1.43 -11.85 -2.52
C VAL A 53 -2.71 -11.01 -2.41
N ARG A 54 -3.19 -10.81 -1.17
CA ARG A 54 -4.40 -10.04 -0.88
C ARG A 54 -3.99 -8.61 -0.52
N LEU A 55 -4.33 -7.67 -1.40
CA LEU A 55 -3.97 -6.26 -1.30
C LEU A 55 -5.07 -5.44 -0.62
N GLY A 56 -4.68 -4.47 0.19
CA GLY A 56 -5.58 -3.48 0.76
C GLY A 56 -5.11 -2.06 0.44
N ALA A 57 -6.03 -1.21 -0.04
CA ALA A 57 -5.77 0.20 -0.28
C ALA A 57 -6.95 1.07 0.18
N MET A 58 -6.66 2.35 0.47
CA MET A 58 -7.70 3.34 0.72
C MET A 58 -8.05 4.09 -0.56
N THR A 59 -9.23 4.66 -0.61
CA THR A 59 -9.54 5.73 -1.59
C THR A 59 -8.56 6.89 -1.42
N GLY A 60 -8.26 7.60 -2.53
CA GLY A 60 -7.26 8.66 -2.53
C GLY A 60 -5.87 8.21 -3.03
N PRO A 61 -4.77 8.87 -2.65
CA PRO A 61 -3.45 8.66 -3.27
C PRO A 61 -2.93 7.23 -3.16
N THR A 62 -3.21 6.53 -2.06
CA THR A 62 -2.80 5.13 -1.85
C THR A 62 -3.45 4.18 -2.85
N GLY A 63 -4.74 4.36 -3.12
CA GLY A 63 -5.46 3.58 -4.13
C GLY A 63 -5.08 3.99 -5.56
N ILE A 64 -4.91 5.31 -5.81
CA ILE A 64 -4.47 5.81 -7.11
C ILE A 64 -3.16 5.15 -7.54
N GLY A 65 -2.18 5.01 -6.64
CA GLY A 65 -0.90 4.37 -6.93
C GLY A 65 -1.00 2.88 -7.28
N MET A 66 -2.13 2.23 -6.98
CA MET A 66 -2.34 0.79 -7.18
C MET A 66 -3.33 0.45 -8.31
N VAL A 67 -3.93 1.45 -9.00
CA VAL A 67 -5.00 1.18 -9.97
C VAL A 67 -4.56 0.24 -11.10
N LYS A 68 -3.27 0.28 -11.48
CA LYS A 68 -2.73 -0.63 -12.50
C LYS A 68 -2.69 -2.08 -12.00
N LEU A 69 -2.32 -2.30 -10.73
CA LEU A 69 -2.36 -3.63 -10.13
C LEU A 69 -3.79 -4.17 -10.01
N PHE A 70 -4.76 -3.31 -9.71
CA PHE A 70 -6.17 -3.71 -9.65
C PHE A 70 -6.70 -4.07 -11.03
N GLU A 71 -6.34 -3.32 -12.06
CA GLU A 71 -6.70 -3.62 -13.46
C GLU A 71 -6.10 -4.95 -13.90
N ASP A 72 -4.83 -5.21 -13.60
CA ASP A 72 -4.15 -6.46 -13.94
C ASP A 72 -4.77 -7.65 -13.18
N ALA A 73 -5.17 -7.46 -11.92
CA ALA A 73 -5.87 -8.49 -11.15
C ALA A 73 -7.25 -8.85 -11.74
N ASP A 74 -7.98 -7.85 -12.24
CA ASP A 74 -9.30 -8.07 -12.87
C ASP A 74 -9.17 -8.75 -14.25
N GLN A 75 -8.11 -8.45 -15.00
CA GLN A 75 -7.91 -8.95 -16.36
C GLN A 75 -7.27 -10.33 -16.41
N ASP A 76 -6.41 -10.65 -15.45
CA ASP A 76 -5.65 -11.90 -15.45
C ASP A 76 -5.58 -12.51 -14.03
N ALA A 77 -6.27 -13.63 -13.85
CA ALA A 77 -6.18 -14.41 -12.61
C ALA A 77 -4.76 -14.92 -12.33
N ALA A 78 -3.89 -15.03 -13.35
CA ALA A 78 -2.49 -15.40 -13.18
C ALA A 78 -1.62 -14.26 -12.64
N SER A 79 -2.15 -13.03 -12.53
CA SER A 79 -1.48 -11.91 -11.85
C SER A 79 -1.07 -12.27 -10.41
N GLY A 80 -1.86 -13.13 -9.77
CA GLY A 80 -1.67 -13.57 -8.38
C GLY A 80 -2.15 -12.55 -7.35
N TYR A 81 -2.94 -11.54 -7.73
CA TYR A 81 -3.48 -10.53 -6.84
C TYR A 81 -4.99 -10.63 -6.66
N SER A 82 -5.43 -10.33 -5.46
CA SER A 82 -6.79 -9.88 -5.16
C SER A 82 -6.71 -8.57 -4.36
N TYR A 83 -7.76 -7.76 -4.36
CA TYR A 83 -7.69 -6.46 -3.72
C TYR A 83 -8.99 -6.09 -3.00
N THR A 84 -8.85 -5.21 -2.01
CA THR A 84 -9.93 -4.60 -1.25
C THR A 84 -9.66 -3.10 -1.14
N ILE A 85 -10.63 -2.27 -1.52
CA ILE A 85 -10.56 -0.81 -1.40
C ILE A 85 -11.54 -0.37 -0.31
N LYS A 86 -11.08 0.47 0.61
CA LYS A 86 -11.86 1.01 1.72
C LYS A 86 -11.75 2.53 1.79
N GLY A 87 -12.67 3.17 2.52
CA GLY A 87 -12.64 4.62 2.73
C GLY A 87 -11.57 5.07 3.72
N ALA A 88 -11.23 4.23 4.70
CA ALA A 88 -10.35 4.58 5.79
C ALA A 88 -9.48 3.41 6.25
N ALA A 89 -8.35 3.73 6.91
CA ALA A 89 -7.37 2.76 7.37
C ALA A 89 -7.87 1.89 8.54
N ASP A 90 -8.82 2.38 9.32
CA ASP A 90 -9.45 1.64 10.41
C ASP A 90 -10.33 0.47 9.93
N GLU A 91 -10.78 0.51 8.68
CA GLU A 91 -11.46 -0.62 8.03
C GLU A 91 -10.45 -1.69 7.55
N LEU A 92 -9.26 -1.29 7.06
CA LEU A 92 -8.23 -2.21 6.56
C LEU A 92 -7.41 -2.86 7.69
N THR A 93 -7.16 -2.11 8.77
CA THR A 93 -6.33 -2.59 9.88
C THR A 93 -6.82 -3.90 10.52
N PRO A 94 -8.12 -4.07 10.85
CA PRO A 94 -8.62 -5.34 11.35
C PRO A 94 -8.43 -6.49 10.36
N MET A 95 -8.64 -6.25 9.07
CA MET A 95 -8.48 -7.27 8.02
C MET A 95 -7.02 -7.74 7.91
N LEU A 96 -6.05 -6.80 8.03
CA LEU A 96 -4.62 -7.16 8.07
C LEU A 96 -4.30 -8.02 9.30
N LEU A 97 -4.77 -7.61 10.48
CA LEU A 97 -4.52 -8.31 11.74
C LEU A 97 -5.23 -9.67 11.85
N GLN A 98 -6.36 -9.85 11.14
CA GLN A 98 -7.10 -11.12 11.04
C GLN A 98 -6.60 -12.01 9.89
N GLU A 99 -5.49 -11.62 9.27
CA GLU A 99 -4.91 -12.34 8.12
C GLU A 99 -5.83 -12.45 6.90
N GLU A 100 -6.80 -11.53 6.75
CA GLU A 100 -7.64 -11.42 5.55
C GLU A 100 -6.93 -10.67 4.42
N LEU A 101 -5.95 -9.81 4.76
CA LEU A 101 -5.07 -9.10 3.85
C LEU A 101 -3.61 -9.43 4.16
N ASP A 102 -2.75 -9.39 3.15
CA ASP A 102 -1.32 -9.67 3.28
C ASP A 102 -0.48 -8.40 3.20
N ILE A 103 -0.87 -7.49 2.29
CA ILE A 103 -0.19 -6.23 2.02
C ILE A 103 -1.21 -5.10 2.02
N VAL A 104 -0.92 -4.02 2.76
CA VAL A 104 -1.83 -2.86 2.82
C VAL A 104 -1.08 -1.54 2.72
N SER A 105 -1.70 -0.53 2.10
CA SER A 105 -1.20 0.84 2.16
C SER A 105 -1.92 1.62 3.24
N VAL A 106 -1.15 2.24 4.14
CA VAL A 106 -1.65 2.95 5.32
C VAL A 106 -0.89 4.27 5.54
N PRO A 107 -1.45 5.21 6.34
CA PRO A 107 -0.70 6.39 6.80
C PRO A 107 0.60 6.02 7.50
N ALA A 108 1.66 6.79 7.26
CA ALA A 108 3.01 6.51 7.75
C ALA A 108 3.08 6.34 9.26
N ASN A 109 2.39 7.19 10.03
CA ASN A 109 2.36 7.07 11.48
C ASN A 109 1.64 5.80 11.96
N LEU A 110 0.55 5.40 11.30
CA LEU A 110 -0.20 4.20 11.62
C LEU A 110 0.64 2.93 11.40
N ALA A 111 1.52 2.94 10.41
CA ALA A 111 2.44 1.83 10.17
C ALA A 111 3.31 1.54 11.40
N SER A 112 3.90 2.58 12.01
CA SER A 112 4.66 2.46 13.25
C SER A 112 3.79 2.03 14.44
N VAL A 113 2.56 2.57 14.55
CA VAL A 113 1.60 2.16 15.58
C VAL A 113 1.28 0.67 15.47
N LEU A 114 1.07 0.16 14.25
CA LEU A 114 0.77 -1.25 14.01
C LEU A 114 1.97 -2.14 14.33
N TYR A 115 3.18 -1.74 13.91
CA TYR A 115 4.40 -2.46 14.27
C TYR A 115 4.54 -2.61 15.80
N ASN A 116 4.39 -1.51 16.54
CA ASN A 116 4.49 -1.54 18.01
C ASN A 116 3.38 -2.38 18.66
N LYS A 117 2.14 -2.28 18.19
CA LYS A 117 1.00 -3.04 18.72
C LYS A 117 1.08 -4.53 18.45
N THR A 118 1.70 -4.92 17.34
CA THR A 118 1.84 -6.31 16.93
C THR A 118 3.20 -6.90 17.29
N GLU A 119 4.04 -6.15 18.03
CA GLU A 119 5.37 -6.57 18.45
C GLU A 119 6.22 -7.06 17.25
N GLY A 120 6.21 -6.29 16.14
CA GLY A 120 6.92 -6.64 14.92
C GLY A 120 6.13 -7.51 13.92
N GLY A 121 4.83 -7.69 14.13
CA GLY A 121 3.97 -8.50 13.24
C GLY A 121 3.73 -7.91 11.85
N VAL A 122 4.23 -6.69 11.58
CA VAL A 122 4.19 -6.03 10.26
C VAL A 122 5.54 -5.39 9.93
N ARG A 123 5.86 -5.29 8.63
CA ARG A 123 7.05 -4.60 8.10
C ARG A 123 6.66 -3.62 7.01
N ALA A 124 7.39 -2.51 6.91
CA ALA A 124 7.25 -1.56 5.81
C ALA A 124 8.00 -2.06 4.58
N LEU A 125 7.31 -2.13 3.44
CA LEU A 125 7.87 -2.55 2.15
C LEU A 125 8.35 -1.37 1.32
N ALA A 126 7.56 -0.30 1.27
CA ALA A 126 7.86 0.89 0.49
C ALA A 126 7.16 2.12 1.05
N VAL A 127 7.76 3.29 0.86
CA VAL A 127 7.01 4.56 0.85
C VAL A 127 6.32 4.67 -0.50
N ASN A 128 5.01 4.88 -0.48
CA ASN A 128 4.21 4.93 -1.71
C ASN A 128 3.57 6.29 -1.98
N VAL A 129 3.48 7.16 -0.99
CA VAL A 129 2.94 8.52 -1.13
C VAL A 129 3.76 9.49 -0.29
N LEU A 130 4.32 10.51 -0.93
CA LEU A 130 4.94 11.65 -0.25
C LEU A 130 3.91 12.72 0.11
N GLY A 131 4.33 13.97 0.33
CA GLY A 131 3.44 15.06 0.74
C GLY A 131 2.34 15.34 -0.28
N VAL A 132 1.09 15.32 0.17
CA VAL A 132 -0.11 15.52 -0.66
C VAL A 132 -1.07 16.55 -0.06
N LEU A 133 -0.66 17.21 1.03
CA LEU A 133 -1.49 18.14 1.78
C LEU A 133 -1.30 19.57 1.27
N TYR A 134 -2.41 20.27 1.11
CA TYR A 134 -2.44 21.64 0.64
C TYR A 134 -3.33 22.48 1.55
N ILE A 135 -2.86 23.70 1.85
CA ILE A 135 -3.70 24.73 2.47
C ILE A 135 -4.30 25.54 1.34
N ALA A 136 -5.62 25.67 1.37
CA ALA A 136 -6.40 26.42 0.40
C ALA A 136 -7.28 27.44 1.13
N GLU A 137 -7.58 28.55 0.45
CA GLU A 137 -8.40 29.63 0.93
C GLU A 137 -9.61 29.81 0.03
N PHE A 138 -10.78 30.03 0.62
CA PHE A 138 -12.03 30.29 -0.09
C PHE A 138 -12.59 31.65 0.31
N GLY A 139 -13.04 32.43 -0.67
CA GLY A 139 -13.75 33.72 -0.47
C GLY A 139 -12.87 34.90 -0.04
N SER A 140 -11.56 34.67 0.14
CA SER A 140 -10.54 35.72 0.41
C SER A 140 -9.22 35.37 -0.29
N ASP A 141 -8.21 36.22 -0.15
CA ASP A 141 -6.88 36.04 -0.74
C ASP A 141 -5.79 36.59 0.21
N ASP A 142 -5.95 36.31 1.50
CA ASP A 142 -5.13 36.87 2.58
C ASP A 142 -3.92 35.98 2.93
N VAL A 143 -3.96 34.69 2.57
CA VAL A 143 -2.90 33.71 2.89
C VAL A 143 -1.85 33.69 1.80
N SER A 144 -0.61 34.00 2.13
CA SER A 144 0.57 33.89 1.27
C SER A 144 1.73 33.15 1.94
N SER A 145 1.67 32.97 3.26
CA SER A 145 2.65 32.27 4.08
C SER A 145 1.99 31.55 5.25
N VAL A 146 2.72 30.69 5.93
CA VAL A 146 2.25 30.02 7.16
C VAL A 146 1.94 31.04 8.26
N ALA A 147 2.68 32.16 8.33
CA ALA A 147 2.46 33.20 9.32
C ALA A 147 1.07 33.86 9.23
N ASP A 148 0.49 33.93 8.02
CA ASP A 148 -0.82 34.53 7.77
C ASP A 148 -1.99 33.68 8.33
N LEU A 149 -1.69 32.46 8.78
CA LEU A 149 -2.65 31.57 9.43
C LEU A 149 -2.95 31.99 10.88
N LYS A 150 -2.16 32.91 11.48
CA LYS A 150 -2.37 33.35 12.85
C LYS A 150 -3.76 33.94 13.05
N GLY A 151 -4.46 33.46 14.09
CA GLY A 151 -5.81 33.86 14.42
C GLY A 151 -6.91 33.29 13.52
N LYS A 152 -6.54 32.44 12.56
CA LYS A 152 -7.49 31.84 11.61
C LYS A 152 -7.98 30.47 12.10
N THR A 153 -9.16 30.07 11.58
CA THR A 153 -9.65 28.68 11.69
C THR A 153 -9.23 27.92 10.42
N ILE A 154 -8.64 26.75 10.60
CA ILE A 154 -8.23 25.84 9.54
C ILE A 154 -9.13 24.61 9.61
N TYR A 155 -10.00 24.41 8.63
CA TYR A 155 -10.80 23.21 8.51
C TYR A 155 -9.97 22.11 7.89
N ALA A 156 -9.87 20.96 8.55
CA ALA A 156 -8.98 19.87 8.15
C ALA A 156 -9.64 18.51 8.30
N THR A 157 -8.98 17.46 7.81
CA THR A 157 -9.30 16.06 8.07
C THR A 157 -8.08 15.32 8.62
N GLY A 158 -8.26 14.09 9.10
CA GLY A 158 -7.16 13.25 9.53
C GLY A 158 -6.66 13.54 10.95
N LYS A 159 -7.57 13.85 11.88
CA LYS A 159 -7.25 13.97 13.31
C LYS A 159 -6.60 12.69 13.84
N GLY A 160 -5.50 12.81 14.58
CA GLY A 160 -4.75 11.68 15.13
C GLY A 160 -3.91 10.91 14.11
N SER A 161 -3.84 11.39 12.86
CA SER A 161 -3.05 10.78 11.79
C SER A 161 -2.02 11.75 11.19
N THR A 162 -1.21 11.27 10.26
CA THR A 162 -0.12 12.03 9.63
C THR A 162 -0.49 13.47 9.24
N PRO A 163 -1.66 13.76 8.64
CA PRO A 163 -2.05 15.14 8.29
C PRO A 163 -2.05 16.12 9.47
N GLU A 164 -2.58 15.73 10.62
CA GLU A 164 -2.57 16.61 11.79
C GLU A 164 -1.16 16.94 12.24
N TYR A 165 -0.30 15.93 12.34
CA TYR A 165 1.07 16.11 12.83
C TYR A 165 1.90 16.97 11.87
N PHE A 166 1.71 16.81 10.56
CA PHE A 166 2.39 17.64 9.57
C PHE A 166 1.98 19.11 9.69
N LEU A 167 0.68 19.39 9.80
CA LEU A 167 0.21 20.74 10.01
C LEU A 167 0.79 21.36 11.28
N ARG A 168 0.69 20.64 12.41
CA ARG A 168 1.22 21.10 13.69
C ARG A 168 2.71 21.38 13.65
N TYR A 169 3.48 20.49 12.99
CA TYR A 169 4.92 20.69 12.83
C TYR A 169 5.24 21.94 12.03
N VAL A 170 4.62 22.12 10.87
CA VAL A 170 4.83 23.29 10.02
C VAL A 170 4.45 24.58 10.74
N LEU A 171 3.31 24.61 11.45
CA LEU A 171 2.91 25.75 12.28
C LEU A 171 3.97 26.06 13.35
N THR A 172 4.36 25.08 14.15
CA THR A 172 5.32 25.25 15.25
C THR A 172 6.68 25.74 14.73
N ARG A 173 7.17 25.16 13.64
CA ARG A 173 8.46 25.56 13.03
C ARG A 173 8.43 26.96 12.41
N ASN A 174 7.25 27.48 12.07
CA ASN A 174 7.04 28.85 11.63
C ASN A 174 6.68 29.82 12.79
N GLY A 175 6.82 29.37 14.05
CA GLY A 175 6.63 30.21 15.22
C GLY A 175 5.17 30.40 15.66
N LEU A 176 4.25 29.56 15.16
CA LEU A 176 2.85 29.54 15.60
C LEU A 176 2.61 28.39 16.57
N ASP A 177 1.98 28.66 17.70
CA ASP A 177 1.49 27.63 18.61
C ASP A 177 0.17 27.06 18.04
N PRO A 178 0.14 25.78 17.64
CA PRO A 178 -1.05 25.19 17.00
C PRO A 178 -2.27 25.06 17.92
N ASP A 179 -2.09 25.26 19.22
CA ASP A 179 -3.18 25.20 20.21
C ASP A 179 -3.64 26.57 20.70
N LYS A 180 -2.91 27.67 20.33
CA LYS A 180 -3.23 29.05 20.77
C LYS A 180 -3.35 30.04 19.64
N ASP A 181 -2.47 29.92 18.61
CA ASP A 181 -2.36 30.91 17.54
C ASP A 181 -3.29 30.61 16.35
N VAL A 182 -3.82 29.39 16.27
CA VAL A 182 -4.80 28.98 15.25
C VAL A 182 -5.90 28.12 15.89
N THR A 183 -7.02 27.98 15.20
CA THR A 183 -8.03 26.94 15.53
C THR A 183 -8.00 25.89 14.45
N ILE A 184 -7.70 24.61 14.80
CA ILE A 184 -7.78 23.52 13.85
C ILE A 184 -9.09 22.78 14.08
N ASP A 185 -10.04 22.90 13.16
CA ASP A 185 -11.35 22.26 13.22
C ASP A 185 -11.37 21.03 12.33
N PHE A 186 -11.28 19.84 12.94
CA PHE A 186 -11.25 18.57 12.24
C PHE A 186 -12.64 18.07 11.91
N LYS A 187 -12.87 17.78 10.64
CA LYS A 187 -14.04 17.10 10.11
C LYS A 187 -13.72 15.62 9.85
N SER A 188 -14.75 14.78 9.81
CA SER A 188 -14.59 13.34 9.53
C SER A 188 -14.14 13.09 8.10
N GLU A 189 -14.70 13.87 7.16
CA GLU A 189 -14.46 13.69 5.72
C GLU A 189 -14.20 15.03 4.99
N PRO A 190 -13.46 14.99 3.86
CA PRO A 190 -13.21 16.17 3.03
C PRO A 190 -14.48 16.87 2.51
N SER A 191 -15.55 16.11 2.28
CA SER A 191 -16.85 16.64 1.87
C SER A 191 -17.47 17.57 2.91
N GLU A 192 -17.29 17.29 4.19
CA GLU A 192 -17.76 18.14 5.29
C GLU A 192 -16.98 19.46 5.35
N VAL A 193 -15.66 19.41 5.07
CA VAL A 193 -14.85 20.63 4.96
C VAL A 193 -15.39 21.55 3.86
N VAL A 194 -15.68 20.98 2.68
CA VAL A 194 -16.25 21.73 1.56
C VAL A 194 -17.63 22.30 1.90
N ALA A 195 -18.47 21.52 2.59
CA ALA A 195 -19.80 21.97 3.00
C ALA A 195 -19.73 23.17 3.96
N VAL A 196 -18.81 23.14 4.93
CA VAL A 196 -18.61 24.25 5.87
C VAL A 196 -18.12 25.49 5.13
N LEU A 197 -17.10 25.39 4.28
CA LEU A 197 -16.61 26.52 3.48
C LEU A 197 -17.72 27.14 2.64
N ASN A 198 -18.52 26.31 1.99
CA ASN A 198 -19.64 26.80 1.18
C ASN A 198 -20.73 27.50 2.01
N ALA A 199 -21.02 26.98 3.21
CA ALA A 199 -22.01 27.55 4.12
C ALA A 199 -21.56 28.92 4.70
N GLU A 200 -20.28 29.03 5.02
CA GLU A 200 -19.68 30.27 5.57
C GLU A 200 -19.32 31.29 4.50
N GLY A 201 -19.25 30.87 3.22
CA GLY A 201 -18.87 31.73 2.09
C GLY A 201 -17.40 32.12 2.06
N SER A 202 -16.61 31.74 3.07
CA SER A 202 -15.16 31.96 3.16
C SER A 202 -14.53 31.03 4.17
N GLY A 203 -13.19 30.87 4.14
CA GLY A 203 -12.45 30.12 5.13
C GLY A 203 -11.18 29.48 4.57
N ILE A 204 -10.44 28.84 5.48
CA ILE A 204 -9.20 28.15 5.16
C ILE A 204 -9.38 26.65 5.38
N ALA A 205 -8.95 25.84 4.43
CA ALA A 205 -8.95 24.40 4.52
C ALA A 205 -7.55 23.82 4.35
N MET A 206 -7.25 22.73 5.08
CA MET A 206 -6.16 21.83 4.72
C MET A 206 -6.75 20.52 4.24
N LEU A 207 -6.53 20.22 2.96
CA LEU A 207 -7.06 19.03 2.28
C LEU A 207 -5.95 18.29 1.54
N PRO A 208 -5.99 16.94 1.50
CA PRO A 208 -5.10 16.16 0.64
C PRO A 208 -5.56 16.16 -0.81
N GLN A 209 -4.64 15.86 -1.75
CA GLN A 209 -5.03 15.38 -3.07
C GLN A 209 -5.76 14.03 -2.90
N PRO A 210 -6.72 13.71 -3.76
CA PRO A 210 -7.32 14.52 -4.83
C PRO A 210 -8.43 15.48 -4.35
N TYR A 211 -8.72 15.51 -3.06
CA TYR A 211 -9.87 16.21 -2.50
C TYR A 211 -9.77 17.74 -2.62
N VAL A 212 -8.56 18.30 -2.54
CA VAL A 212 -8.37 19.73 -2.76
C VAL A 212 -8.73 20.15 -4.20
N ILE A 213 -8.47 19.29 -5.19
CA ILE A 213 -8.89 19.51 -6.58
C ILE A 213 -10.40 19.33 -6.73
N ALA A 214 -11.00 18.35 -6.04
CA ALA A 214 -12.45 18.18 -6.04
C ALA A 214 -13.15 19.40 -5.42
N ALA A 215 -12.62 19.92 -4.31
CA ALA A 215 -13.10 21.15 -3.66
C ALA A 215 -13.02 22.37 -4.60
N ALA A 216 -11.90 22.53 -5.29
CA ALA A 216 -11.74 23.60 -6.29
C ALA A 216 -12.78 23.51 -7.41
N GLY A 217 -13.11 22.28 -7.85
CA GLY A 217 -14.17 22.06 -8.85
C GLY A 217 -15.58 22.38 -8.35
N GLN A 218 -15.84 22.28 -7.05
CA GLN A 218 -17.15 22.55 -6.45
C GLN A 218 -17.32 24.01 -6.05
N LEU A 219 -16.27 24.64 -5.48
CA LEU A 219 -16.31 26.00 -4.95
C LEU A 219 -15.91 27.06 -5.99
N GLY A 220 -15.35 26.63 -7.13
CA GLY A 220 -15.03 27.51 -8.26
C GLY A 220 -13.80 28.39 -8.04
N GLU A 221 -13.73 29.50 -8.79
CA GLU A 221 -12.53 30.37 -8.88
C GLU A 221 -12.16 31.08 -7.57
N ASN A 222 -13.09 31.19 -6.63
CA ASN A 222 -12.84 31.79 -5.33
C ASN A 222 -12.15 30.81 -4.34
N PHE A 223 -11.96 29.54 -4.72
CA PHE A 223 -11.17 28.58 -3.96
C PHE A 223 -9.76 28.47 -4.56
N LYS A 224 -8.78 28.92 -3.79
CA LYS A 224 -7.38 29.00 -4.23
C LYS A 224 -6.49 28.14 -3.37
N ILE A 225 -5.69 27.27 -4.00
CA ILE A 225 -4.62 26.54 -3.32
C ILE A 225 -3.49 27.53 -3.05
N LYS A 226 -3.10 27.68 -1.77
CA LYS A 226 -2.18 28.73 -1.31
C LYS A 226 -0.81 28.16 -0.94
N LEU A 227 -0.75 27.09 -0.16
CA LEU A 227 0.50 26.51 0.33
C LEU A 227 0.50 24.99 0.13
N SER A 228 1.66 24.46 -0.19
CA SER A 228 1.94 23.02 -0.13
C SER A 228 2.59 22.72 1.22
N VAL A 229 1.97 21.84 2.02
CA VAL A 229 2.52 21.47 3.33
C VAL A 229 3.88 20.78 3.20
N SER A 230 4.11 20.04 2.10
CA SER A 230 5.42 19.41 1.86
C SER A 230 6.50 20.43 1.51
N GLU A 231 6.18 21.48 0.74
CA GLU A 231 7.14 22.57 0.49
C GLU A 231 7.47 23.35 1.77
N GLU A 232 6.46 23.61 2.62
CA GLU A 232 6.69 24.25 3.91
C GLU A 232 7.50 23.33 4.87
N TRP A 233 7.29 22.02 4.82
CA TRP A 233 8.09 21.04 5.56
C TRP A 233 9.58 21.08 5.17
N GLU A 234 9.87 21.17 3.87
CA GLU A 234 11.23 21.30 3.37
C GLU A 234 11.87 22.62 3.79
N LYS A 235 11.13 23.74 3.68
CA LYS A 235 11.60 25.08 4.08
C LYS A 235 12.01 25.16 5.55
N VAL A 236 11.32 24.46 6.42
CA VAL A 236 11.65 24.45 7.86
C VAL A 236 12.75 23.47 8.24
N GLY A 237 13.35 22.79 7.25
CA GLY A 237 14.52 21.95 7.45
C GLY A 237 14.24 20.71 8.31
N ALA A 238 13.15 20.00 8.02
CA ALA A 238 12.76 18.79 8.76
C ALA A 238 13.79 17.65 8.67
N GLY A 239 14.72 17.71 7.72
CA GLY A 239 15.79 16.71 7.55
C GLY A 239 15.32 15.38 6.99
N SER A 240 14.05 15.28 6.59
CA SER A 240 13.45 14.08 6.02
C SER A 240 12.39 14.45 4.97
N LEU A 241 12.05 13.48 4.12
CA LEU A 241 10.91 13.63 3.21
C LEU A 241 9.59 13.68 3.99
N CYS A 242 8.64 14.46 3.48
CA CYS A 242 7.26 14.50 3.98
C CYS A 242 6.54 13.21 3.55
N THR A 243 6.66 12.13 4.34
CA THR A 243 6.12 10.81 4.00
C THR A 243 4.70 10.66 4.51
N THR A 244 3.72 10.65 3.60
CA THR A 244 2.29 10.57 3.98
C THR A 244 1.85 9.15 4.23
N ALA A 245 2.25 8.19 3.37
CA ALA A 245 1.83 6.80 3.46
C ALA A 245 2.94 5.84 3.07
N CYS A 246 2.82 4.61 3.56
CA CYS A 246 3.68 3.50 3.19
C CYS A 246 2.87 2.20 3.03
N ILE A 247 3.49 1.23 2.38
CA ILE A 247 2.96 -0.11 2.20
C ILE A 247 3.51 -1.00 3.30
N LEU A 248 2.63 -1.71 3.99
CA LEU A 248 2.96 -2.72 4.99
C LEU A 248 2.69 -4.13 4.45
N VAL A 249 3.49 -5.07 4.90
CA VAL A 249 3.27 -6.51 4.76
C VAL A 249 3.20 -7.15 6.13
N ARG A 250 2.41 -8.23 6.28
CA ARG A 250 2.49 -9.08 7.47
C ARG A 250 3.86 -9.76 7.52
N THR A 251 4.54 -9.69 8.66
CA THR A 251 5.88 -10.27 8.83
C THR A 251 5.89 -11.75 8.48
N LYS A 252 4.93 -12.51 9.00
CA LYS A 252 4.78 -13.93 8.70
C LYS A 252 4.63 -14.20 7.19
N PHE A 253 3.80 -13.43 6.49
CA PHE A 253 3.62 -13.58 5.04
C PHE A 253 4.94 -13.33 4.29
N ALA A 254 5.68 -12.28 4.67
CA ALA A 254 6.97 -11.97 4.05
C ALA A 254 8.03 -13.04 4.27
N GLU A 255 8.00 -13.72 5.42
CA GLU A 255 8.91 -14.82 5.74
C GLU A 255 8.55 -16.12 5.03
N GLU A 256 7.25 -16.42 4.90
CA GLU A 256 6.75 -17.60 4.21
C GLU A 256 6.78 -17.49 2.68
N HIS A 257 6.65 -16.26 2.15
CA HIS A 257 6.49 -16.00 0.72
C HIS A 257 7.37 -14.83 0.21
N PRO A 258 8.69 -14.88 0.42
CA PRO A 258 9.58 -13.77 0.03
C PRO A 258 9.52 -13.47 -1.48
N GLU A 259 9.39 -14.49 -2.33
CA GLU A 259 9.28 -14.31 -3.78
C GLU A 259 7.99 -13.55 -4.19
N ALA A 260 6.89 -13.75 -3.46
CA ALA A 260 5.65 -13.02 -3.70
C ALA A 260 5.79 -11.55 -3.30
N VAL A 261 6.54 -11.25 -2.25
CA VAL A 261 6.85 -9.88 -1.81
C VAL A 261 7.74 -9.16 -2.83
N GLU A 262 8.80 -9.82 -3.31
CA GLU A 262 9.69 -9.25 -4.33
C GLU A 262 8.95 -8.99 -5.66
N LYS A 263 8.08 -9.94 -6.08
CA LYS A 263 7.20 -9.73 -7.23
C LYS A 263 6.30 -8.51 -7.02
N PHE A 264 5.65 -8.40 -5.85
CA PHE A 264 4.80 -7.27 -5.54
C PHE A 264 5.57 -5.94 -5.59
N LEU A 265 6.78 -5.87 -5.03
CA LEU A 265 7.60 -4.65 -5.06
C LEU A 265 7.95 -4.24 -6.49
N SER A 266 8.30 -5.21 -7.35
CA SER A 266 8.57 -4.97 -8.78
C SER A 266 7.33 -4.45 -9.51
N ASP A 267 6.18 -5.11 -9.31
CA ASP A 267 4.93 -4.76 -9.98
C ASP A 267 4.40 -3.42 -9.48
N PHE A 268 4.55 -3.13 -8.18
CA PHE A 268 4.15 -1.85 -7.61
C PHE A 268 5.05 -0.70 -8.11
N ALA A 269 6.36 -0.92 -8.23
CA ALA A 269 7.27 0.07 -8.81
C ALA A 269 6.88 0.42 -10.24
N PHE A 270 6.54 -0.60 -11.03
CA PHE A 270 5.99 -0.40 -12.39
C PHE A 270 4.66 0.35 -12.35
N ALA A 271 3.72 -0.06 -11.49
CA ALA A 271 2.39 0.56 -11.40
C ALA A 271 2.48 2.04 -11.00
N ALA A 272 3.31 2.38 -10.01
CA ALA A 272 3.52 3.76 -9.57
C ALA A 272 4.11 4.64 -10.69
N ALA A 273 5.10 4.13 -11.41
CA ALA A 273 5.67 4.83 -12.57
C ALA A 273 4.63 5.01 -13.68
N TRP A 274 3.91 3.92 -14.03
CA TRP A 274 2.89 3.93 -15.05
C TRP A 274 1.77 4.95 -14.77
N VAL A 275 1.29 5.03 -13.53
CA VAL A 275 0.26 6.01 -13.12
C VAL A 275 0.71 7.44 -13.36
N ASN A 276 1.97 7.77 -13.05
CA ASN A 276 2.51 9.10 -13.26
C ASN A 276 2.74 9.45 -14.75
N GLU A 277 3.03 8.45 -15.58
CA GLU A 277 3.28 8.62 -17.01
C GLU A 277 2.01 8.56 -17.85
N ASN A 278 0.97 7.83 -17.40
CA ASN A 278 -0.26 7.58 -18.14
C ASN A 278 -1.49 8.18 -17.43
N VAL A 279 -1.41 9.49 -17.13
CA VAL A 279 -2.39 10.20 -16.28
C VAL A 279 -3.84 10.07 -16.77
N GLU A 280 -4.05 10.07 -18.09
CA GLU A 280 -5.39 9.96 -18.69
C GLU A 280 -6.00 8.59 -18.42
N GLU A 281 -5.27 7.52 -18.70
CA GLU A 281 -5.71 6.13 -18.49
C GLU A 281 -5.82 5.83 -17.00
N ALA A 282 -4.85 6.24 -16.21
CA ALA A 282 -4.88 6.09 -14.75
C ALA A 282 -6.09 6.81 -14.14
N GLY A 283 -6.44 7.98 -14.67
CA GLY A 283 -7.65 8.70 -14.29
C GLY A 283 -8.93 7.92 -14.57
N GLU A 284 -9.04 7.27 -15.72
CA GLU A 284 -10.19 6.40 -16.04
C GLU A 284 -10.26 5.19 -15.09
N LEU A 285 -9.12 4.57 -14.79
CA LEU A 285 -9.07 3.46 -13.80
C LEU A 285 -9.48 3.92 -12.40
N CYS A 286 -9.09 5.13 -11.97
CA CYS A 286 -9.56 5.69 -10.70
C CYS A 286 -11.09 5.80 -10.66
N GLY A 287 -11.71 6.18 -11.77
CA GLY A 287 -13.17 6.21 -11.92
C GLY A 287 -13.78 4.82 -11.91
N LYS A 288 -13.20 3.86 -12.63
CA LYS A 288 -13.62 2.45 -12.70
C LYS A 288 -13.64 1.80 -11.30
N PHE A 289 -12.59 2.01 -10.52
CA PHE A 289 -12.43 1.45 -9.17
C PHE A 289 -13.06 2.31 -8.06
N GLU A 290 -13.83 3.33 -8.41
CA GLU A 290 -14.53 4.22 -7.47
C GLU A 290 -13.61 4.90 -6.42
N ILE A 291 -12.30 5.05 -6.74
CA ILE A 291 -11.35 5.72 -5.87
C ILE A 291 -11.61 7.22 -5.85
N VAL A 292 -11.78 7.80 -7.03
CA VAL A 292 -12.16 9.20 -7.26
C VAL A 292 -12.64 9.36 -8.69
N LYS A 293 -13.53 10.33 -8.95
CA LYS A 293 -14.04 10.60 -10.31
C LYS A 293 -12.91 10.86 -11.29
N ALA A 294 -12.94 10.22 -12.48
CA ALA A 294 -11.90 10.32 -13.49
C ALA A 294 -11.43 11.76 -13.82
N PRO A 295 -12.31 12.76 -14.03
CA PRO A 295 -11.85 14.13 -14.31
C PRO A 295 -11.10 14.79 -13.14
N VAL A 296 -11.36 14.36 -11.90
CA VAL A 296 -10.63 14.83 -10.71
C VAL A 296 -9.29 14.12 -10.62
N ALA A 297 -9.25 12.78 -10.82
CA ALA A 297 -8.04 11.99 -10.81
C ALA A 297 -7.00 12.54 -11.81
N LYS A 298 -7.39 12.77 -13.05
CA LYS A 298 -6.51 13.31 -14.11
C LYS A 298 -5.84 14.64 -13.72
N LYS A 299 -6.52 15.50 -12.99
CA LYS A 299 -5.96 16.76 -12.49
C LYS A 299 -5.11 16.59 -11.23
N ALA A 300 -5.41 15.57 -10.42
CA ALA A 300 -4.78 15.36 -9.12
C ALA A 300 -3.53 14.48 -9.19
N ILE A 301 -3.48 13.46 -10.05
CA ILE A 301 -2.37 12.51 -10.18
C ILE A 301 -1.00 13.20 -10.20
N PRO A 302 -0.77 14.25 -11.03
CA PRO A 302 0.53 14.92 -11.08
C PRO A 302 0.95 15.60 -9.76
N LYS A 303 0.03 15.70 -8.78
CA LYS A 303 0.23 16.33 -7.48
C LYS A 303 0.03 15.36 -6.31
N CYS A 304 -0.18 14.08 -6.60
CA CYS A 304 -0.33 13.03 -5.59
C CYS A 304 0.99 12.48 -5.08
N ASN A 305 2.13 12.89 -5.67
CA ASN A 305 3.46 12.47 -5.27
C ASN A 305 3.55 10.94 -5.03
N ILE A 306 3.01 10.18 -6.00
CA ILE A 306 3.03 8.72 -5.98
C ILE A 306 4.44 8.24 -6.31
N VAL A 307 5.01 7.42 -5.43
CA VAL A 307 6.38 6.93 -5.50
C VAL A 307 6.44 5.45 -5.14
N CYS A 308 7.59 4.83 -5.38
CA CYS A 308 7.97 3.53 -4.83
C CYS A 308 9.40 3.66 -4.29
N ILE A 309 9.55 4.00 -3.00
CA ILE A 309 10.84 4.13 -2.35
C ILE A 309 11.01 2.93 -1.41
N THR A 310 12.07 2.12 -1.61
CA THR A 310 12.31 0.86 -0.91
C THR A 310 13.67 0.84 -0.21
N GLY A 311 13.97 -0.21 0.56
CA GLY A 311 15.28 -0.46 1.15
C GLY A 311 15.77 0.69 2.04
N SER A 312 17.07 0.98 1.96
CA SER A 312 17.74 2.00 2.79
C SER A 312 17.20 3.42 2.56
N GLU A 313 16.73 3.73 1.36
CA GLU A 313 16.11 5.02 1.06
C GLU A 313 14.74 5.14 1.75
N MET A 314 13.92 4.09 1.73
CA MET A 314 12.67 4.02 2.52
C MET A 314 12.96 4.20 4.01
N ARG A 315 13.96 3.51 4.54
CA ARG A 315 14.34 3.65 5.95
C ARG A 315 14.70 5.09 6.29
N SER A 316 15.47 5.75 5.45
CA SER A 316 15.84 7.17 5.64
C SER A 316 14.61 8.09 5.59
N ALA A 317 13.75 7.94 4.58
CA ALA A 317 12.58 8.78 4.37
C ALA A 317 11.51 8.56 5.46
N LEU A 318 11.07 7.31 5.64
CA LEU A 318 10.04 6.96 6.62
C LEU A 318 10.54 7.11 8.05
N GLY A 319 11.74 6.62 8.36
CA GLY A 319 12.33 6.73 9.70
C GLY A 319 12.55 8.17 10.12
N GLY A 320 13.07 9.03 9.23
CA GLY A 320 13.23 10.45 9.50
C GLY A 320 11.89 11.16 9.73
N CYS A 321 10.87 10.83 8.95
CA CYS A 321 9.52 11.34 9.16
C CYS A 321 8.94 10.88 10.52
N LEU A 322 9.03 9.59 10.85
CA LEU A 322 8.57 9.05 12.13
C LEU A 322 9.30 9.67 13.32
N GLN A 323 10.60 9.97 13.20
CA GLN A 323 11.38 10.67 14.21
C GLN A 323 10.78 12.05 14.51
N VAL A 324 10.47 12.84 13.48
CA VAL A 324 9.84 14.15 13.64
C VAL A 324 8.48 14.05 14.33
N LEU A 325 7.67 13.05 13.98
CA LEU A 325 6.37 12.81 14.62
C LEU A 325 6.53 12.37 16.09
N PHE A 326 7.51 11.51 16.38
CA PHE A 326 7.83 11.05 17.73
C PHE A 326 8.23 12.21 18.65
N GLU A 327 9.07 13.11 18.16
CA GLU A 327 9.51 14.30 18.92
C GLU A 327 8.36 15.24 19.27
N GLN A 328 7.36 15.35 18.41
CA GLN A 328 6.14 16.11 18.69
C GLN A 328 5.23 15.39 19.69
N ASN A 329 5.02 14.10 19.49
CA ASN A 329 4.14 13.28 20.31
C ASN A 329 4.48 11.79 20.15
N PRO A 330 5.14 11.16 21.11
CA PRO A 330 5.48 9.74 21.03
C PRO A 330 4.28 8.82 20.74
N LYS A 331 3.07 9.20 21.20
CA LYS A 331 1.85 8.41 20.92
C LYS A 331 1.47 8.40 19.44
N ALA A 332 1.91 9.41 18.67
CA ALA A 332 1.66 9.48 17.24
C ALA A 332 2.21 8.25 16.48
N VAL A 333 3.31 7.70 16.97
CA VAL A 333 4.00 6.55 16.37
C VAL A 333 3.87 5.25 17.20
N GLY A 334 2.96 5.23 18.19
CA GLY A 334 2.72 4.05 19.01
C GLY A 334 3.57 3.96 20.28
N GLY A 335 4.20 5.06 20.70
CA GLY A 335 4.96 5.16 21.95
C GLY A 335 6.47 5.00 21.79
N ASN A 336 6.91 4.26 20.77
CA ASN A 336 8.33 4.04 20.42
C ASN A 336 8.54 4.14 18.93
N LEU A 337 9.75 4.51 18.52
CA LEU A 337 10.16 4.36 17.12
C LEU A 337 10.34 2.88 16.79
N PRO A 338 10.01 2.45 15.56
CA PRO A 338 10.25 1.08 15.13
C PRO A 338 11.73 0.71 15.11
N GLY A 339 12.04 -0.57 15.36
CA GLY A 339 13.37 -1.14 15.17
C GLY A 339 13.78 -1.28 13.70
N ASP A 340 15.02 -1.71 13.50
CA ASP A 340 15.59 -1.90 12.16
C ASP A 340 14.84 -2.97 11.34
N ASP A 341 14.31 -3.97 12.00
CA ASP A 341 13.53 -5.07 11.43
C ASP A 341 12.16 -4.65 10.88
N PHE A 342 11.71 -3.43 11.20
CA PHE A 342 10.51 -2.84 10.60
C PHE A 342 10.67 -2.57 9.09
N TYR A 343 11.89 -2.25 8.64
CA TYR A 343 12.16 -1.82 7.26
C TYR A 343 12.62 -3.02 6.42
N TYR A 344 11.74 -3.53 5.58
CA TYR A 344 12.04 -4.67 4.71
C TYR A 344 13.15 -4.33 3.69
N GLY A 345 14.20 -5.16 3.63
CA GLY A 345 15.30 -4.99 2.68
C GLY A 345 16.22 -3.77 2.93
N ALA A 346 16.20 -3.17 4.14
CA ALA A 346 17.00 -1.99 4.48
C ALA A 346 18.20 -2.34 5.36
#